data_9b7ab73c872fef3e2b7d1fd9a5b13d5b
#
_entry.id   9b7ab73c872fef3e2b7d1fd9a5b13d5b
#
_cell.length_a   1.000
_cell.length_b   1.000
_cell.length_c   1.000
_cell.angle_alpha   90.00
_cell.angle_beta   90.00
_cell.angle_gamma   90.00
#
_symmetry.space_group_name_H-M   'P 1'
#
loop_
_entity.id
_entity.type
_entity.pdbx_description
1 polymer ?
#
loop_
_entity_poly.entity_id
_entity_poly.type
_entity_poly.pdbx_seq_one_letter_code
_entity_poly.pdbx_strand_id
1 'polypeptide(L)'
;GVERRTVAAKEDWQLDLPAIADSMDNVKLIYVCSPNNPTGNLIDPDSLRNLLELAKGKAIVAVDEAYIEFCPQASVAGWLSDYPHLAILRTLSKAFALAGLRCGFTLANEDLIALLLKVIAPYPLSTPVADIAAQALSEEGIRTMRQRVTDIAATRSWLQQQLEKCACVEQVFASDSNYLLARFTAS
;
A
#
# COMPACT_ATOMS: atom_id res chain seq x y z
N GLY A 1 10.22 -21.53 -10.19
CA GLY A 1 9.64 -20.55 -9.28
C GLY A 1 10.58 -19.36 -9.13
N VAL A 2 10.08 -18.25 -8.61
CA VAL A 2 10.90 -17.06 -8.33
C VAL A 2 11.46 -17.19 -6.92
N GLU A 3 12.77 -16.94 -6.73
CA GLU A 3 13.38 -16.83 -5.41
C GLU A 3 12.86 -15.57 -4.71
N ARG A 4 12.46 -15.70 -3.44
CA ARG A 4 12.06 -14.59 -2.58
C ARG A 4 13.06 -14.40 -1.44
N ARG A 5 13.56 -13.18 -1.29
CA ARG A 5 14.34 -12.74 -0.14
C ARG A 5 13.49 -11.81 0.72
N THR A 6 13.54 -11.99 2.03
CA THR A 6 12.82 -11.14 2.98
C THR A 6 13.84 -10.39 3.80
N VAL A 7 13.74 -9.07 3.81
CA VAL A 7 14.49 -8.19 4.69
C VAL A 7 13.56 -7.74 5.81
N ALA A 8 13.98 -7.93 7.06
CA ALA A 8 13.18 -7.47 8.21
C ALA A 8 13.13 -5.95 8.24
N ALA A 9 11.99 -5.39 8.61
CA ALA A 9 11.90 -3.98 8.94
C ALA A 9 12.62 -3.70 10.27
N LYS A 10 12.99 -2.44 10.50
CA LYS A 10 13.49 -1.96 11.78
C LYS A 10 12.41 -2.08 12.88
N GLU A 11 12.79 -1.83 14.13
CA GLU A 11 11.88 -1.85 15.28
C GLU A 11 10.73 -0.82 15.17
N ASP A 12 10.97 0.28 14.46
CA ASP A 12 10.01 1.34 14.15
C ASP A 12 9.18 1.06 12.87
N TRP A 13 9.27 -0.15 12.33
CA TRP A 13 8.61 -0.60 11.09
C TRP A 13 9.09 0.13 9.82
N GLN A 14 10.22 0.85 9.88
CA GLN A 14 10.82 1.49 8.74
C GLN A 14 11.77 0.56 7.96
N LEU A 15 12.14 0.96 6.74
CA LEU A 15 13.03 0.19 5.88
C LEU A 15 14.44 0.13 6.47
N ASP A 16 15.02 -1.05 6.50
CA ASP A 16 16.44 -1.23 6.74
C ASP A 16 17.20 -1.16 5.40
N LEU A 17 17.48 0.07 4.95
CA LEU A 17 18.15 0.31 3.66
C LEU A 17 19.53 -0.37 3.55
N PRO A 18 20.40 -0.40 4.57
CA PRO A 18 21.63 -1.17 4.53
C PRO A 18 21.39 -2.66 4.26
N ALA A 19 20.50 -3.29 5.01
CA ALA A 19 20.19 -4.71 4.84
C ALA A 19 19.51 -5.01 3.47
N ILE A 20 18.70 -4.06 2.96
CA ILE A 20 18.16 -4.15 1.61
C ILE A 20 19.30 -4.08 0.59
N ALA A 21 20.26 -3.15 0.74
CA ALA A 21 21.38 -2.98 -0.18
C ALA A 21 22.22 -4.25 -0.26
N ASP A 22 22.52 -4.88 0.87
CA ASP A 22 23.27 -6.15 0.95
C ASP A 22 22.52 -7.32 0.28
N SER A 23 21.20 -7.21 0.16
CA SER A 23 20.35 -8.25 -0.43
C SER A 23 20.05 -8.02 -1.93
N MET A 24 20.58 -6.97 -2.56
CA MET A 24 20.20 -6.52 -3.91
C MET A 24 20.76 -7.38 -5.06
N ASP A 25 21.70 -8.28 -4.80
CA ASP A 25 22.31 -9.07 -5.87
C ASP A 25 21.26 -9.88 -6.65
N ASN A 26 21.20 -9.69 -7.97
CA ASN A 26 20.25 -10.31 -8.90
C ASN A 26 18.75 -10.05 -8.61
N VAL A 27 18.40 -9.12 -7.71
CA VAL A 27 17.02 -8.72 -7.45
C VAL A 27 16.45 -7.97 -8.67
N LYS A 28 15.22 -8.32 -9.08
CA LYS A 28 14.49 -7.70 -10.20
C LYS A 28 13.24 -6.96 -9.76
N LEU A 29 12.73 -7.28 -8.58
CA LEU A 29 11.55 -6.66 -8.01
C LEU A 29 11.73 -6.50 -6.51
N ILE A 30 11.48 -5.29 -6.03
CA ILE A 30 11.37 -4.98 -4.60
C ILE A 30 9.92 -4.64 -4.32
N TYR A 31 9.33 -5.22 -3.29
CA TYR A 31 7.95 -4.98 -2.91
C TYR A 31 7.90 -4.39 -1.52
N VAL A 32 7.26 -3.23 -1.38
CA VAL A 32 7.03 -2.54 -0.11
C VAL A 32 5.56 -2.13 0.00
N CYS A 33 5.02 -2.17 1.22
CA CYS A 33 3.63 -1.79 1.49
C CYS A 33 3.60 -0.49 2.32
N SER A 34 2.89 0.53 1.85
CA SER A 34 2.75 1.82 2.55
C SER A 34 1.40 2.47 2.24
N PRO A 35 0.48 2.57 3.23
CA PRO A 35 0.58 2.08 4.61
C PRO A 35 0.73 0.57 4.72
N ASN A 36 1.55 0.10 5.67
CA ASN A 36 1.88 -1.31 5.81
C ASN A 36 0.79 -2.11 6.52
N ASN A 37 0.58 -3.34 6.11
CA ASN A 37 -0.29 -4.30 6.79
C ASN A 37 0.60 -5.42 7.41
N PRO A 38 0.51 -5.67 8.74
CA PRO A 38 -0.55 -5.28 9.69
C PRO A 38 -0.24 -4.06 10.56
N THR A 39 0.87 -3.40 10.41
CA THR A 39 1.36 -2.37 11.34
C THR A 39 0.65 -1.01 11.19
N GLY A 40 0.09 -0.71 10.01
CA GLY A 40 -0.69 0.49 9.74
C GLY A 40 0.16 1.74 9.47
N ASN A 41 1.47 1.68 9.66
CA ASN A 41 2.35 2.82 9.49
C ASN A 41 2.67 3.13 8.02
N LEU A 42 2.97 4.38 7.76
CA LEU A 42 3.62 4.82 6.52
C LEU A 42 5.12 4.53 6.56
N ILE A 43 5.68 4.24 5.39
CA ILE A 43 7.13 4.31 5.21
C ILE A 43 7.54 5.77 5.03
N ASP A 44 8.63 6.16 5.68
CA ASP A 44 9.19 7.49 5.57
C ASP A 44 9.50 7.83 4.10
N PRO A 45 9.04 9.00 3.59
CA PRO A 45 9.22 9.38 2.20
C PRO A 45 10.68 9.44 1.75
N ASP A 46 11.60 9.87 2.60
CA ASP A 46 13.02 9.93 2.25
C ASP A 46 13.62 8.53 2.18
N SER A 47 13.18 7.62 3.04
CA SER A 47 13.55 6.20 2.96
C SER A 47 13.06 5.54 1.67
N LEU A 48 11.83 5.86 1.20
CA LEU A 48 11.32 5.40 -0.08
C LEU A 48 12.11 5.98 -1.26
N ARG A 49 12.47 7.28 -1.23
CA ARG A 49 13.31 7.89 -2.26
C ARG A 49 14.69 7.22 -2.32
N ASN A 50 15.32 7.01 -1.18
CA ASN A 50 16.60 6.33 -1.09
C ASN A 50 16.51 4.89 -1.63
N LEU A 51 15.41 4.17 -1.37
CA LEU A 51 15.18 2.86 -1.96
C LEU A 51 15.08 2.92 -3.49
N LEU A 52 14.36 3.92 -4.03
CA LEU A 52 14.24 4.13 -5.47
C LEU A 52 15.60 4.41 -6.10
N GLU A 53 16.43 5.27 -5.50
CA GLU A 53 17.79 5.53 -5.99
C GLU A 53 18.67 4.26 -5.94
N LEU A 54 18.58 3.46 -4.87
CA LEU A 54 19.31 2.20 -4.73
C LEU A 54 18.91 1.18 -5.83
N ALA A 55 17.62 1.14 -6.19
CA ALA A 55 17.05 0.22 -7.16
C ALA A 55 17.26 0.65 -8.62
N LYS A 56 17.66 1.89 -8.86
CA LYS A 56 17.77 2.49 -10.20
C LYS A 56 18.65 1.66 -11.12
N GLY A 57 18.11 1.27 -12.28
CA GLY A 57 18.78 0.45 -13.28
C GLY A 57 18.98 -1.02 -12.88
N LYS A 58 18.49 -1.47 -11.71
CA LYS A 58 18.66 -2.82 -11.18
C LYS A 58 17.35 -3.57 -11.02
N ALA A 59 16.34 -2.92 -10.42
CA ALA A 59 15.09 -3.55 -10.06
C ALA A 59 13.91 -2.57 -10.19
N ILE A 60 12.71 -3.12 -10.38
CA ILE A 60 11.45 -2.41 -10.24
C ILE A 60 11.12 -2.33 -8.74
N VAL A 61 10.65 -1.17 -8.29
CA VAL A 61 10.11 -1.00 -6.93
C VAL A 61 8.59 -0.94 -7.03
N ALA A 62 7.92 -1.94 -6.47
CA ALA A 62 6.46 -1.97 -6.36
C ALA A 62 6.06 -1.45 -4.97
N VAL A 63 5.37 -0.32 -4.93
CA VAL A 63 4.78 0.24 -3.71
C VAL A 63 3.31 -0.12 -3.67
N ASP A 64 2.93 -0.93 -2.69
CA ASP A 64 1.54 -1.30 -2.47
C ASP A 64 0.84 -0.20 -1.64
N GLU A 65 0.03 0.58 -2.33
CA GLU A 65 -0.80 1.65 -1.79
C GLU A 65 -2.26 1.19 -1.55
N ALA A 66 -2.49 -0.07 -1.20
CA ALA A 66 -3.85 -0.60 -1.01
C ALA A 66 -4.68 0.15 0.06
N TYR A 67 -4.04 0.89 0.95
CA TYR A 67 -4.68 1.66 2.02
C TYR A 67 -4.51 3.18 1.86
N ILE A 68 -3.98 3.65 0.73
CA ILE A 68 -3.57 5.05 0.56
C ILE A 68 -4.75 6.04 0.60
N GLU A 69 -5.96 5.63 0.28
CA GLU A 69 -7.14 6.48 0.35
C GLU A 69 -7.43 6.97 1.78
N PHE A 70 -6.90 6.28 2.81
CA PHE A 70 -6.99 6.70 4.22
C PHE A 70 -5.98 7.80 4.60
N CYS A 71 -4.94 8.01 3.78
CA CYS A 71 -3.89 9.03 3.93
C CYS A 71 -3.39 9.52 2.55
N PRO A 72 -4.25 10.12 1.70
CA PRO A 72 -3.97 10.37 0.29
C PRO A 72 -2.77 11.31 0.04
N GLN A 73 -2.43 12.14 1.03
CA GLN A 73 -1.26 13.03 0.98
C GLN A 73 0.08 12.28 0.97
N ALA A 74 0.08 11.01 1.40
CA ALA A 74 1.29 10.18 1.45
C ALA A 74 1.53 9.39 0.14
N SER A 75 0.66 9.51 -0.86
CA SER A 75 0.82 8.81 -2.13
C SER A 75 2.08 9.23 -2.86
N VAL A 76 2.81 8.24 -3.38
CA VAL A 76 3.99 8.45 -4.22
C VAL A 76 3.65 8.54 -5.71
N ALA A 77 2.38 8.64 -6.08
CA ALA A 77 1.95 8.73 -7.49
C ALA A 77 2.56 9.93 -8.23
N GLY A 78 2.80 11.03 -7.53
CA GLY A 78 3.49 12.20 -8.10
C GLY A 78 4.96 11.97 -8.48
N TRP A 79 5.56 10.83 -8.10
CA TRP A 79 6.98 10.53 -8.37
C TRP A 79 7.19 9.68 -9.64
N LEU A 80 6.11 9.24 -10.29
CA LEU A 80 6.18 8.35 -11.46
C LEU A 80 6.97 8.94 -12.64
N SER A 81 6.95 10.27 -12.81
CA SER A 81 7.75 10.97 -13.83
C SER A 81 9.25 10.91 -13.55
N ASP A 82 9.65 10.88 -12.28
CA ASP A 82 11.05 10.96 -11.86
C ASP A 82 11.67 9.55 -11.74
N TYR A 83 10.84 8.55 -11.48
CA TYR A 83 11.25 7.16 -11.23
C TYR A 83 10.54 6.17 -12.18
N PRO A 84 11.04 5.99 -13.43
CA PRO A 84 10.40 5.11 -14.41
C PRO A 84 10.36 3.62 -14.00
N HIS A 85 11.12 3.22 -12.97
CA HIS A 85 11.12 1.88 -12.38
C HIS A 85 10.20 1.75 -11.15
N LEU A 86 9.41 2.79 -10.83
CA LEU A 86 8.38 2.75 -9.80
C LEU A 86 7.09 2.17 -10.38
N ALA A 87 6.48 1.24 -9.66
CA ALA A 87 5.12 0.76 -9.88
C ALA A 87 4.30 0.93 -8.61
N ILE A 88 3.08 1.43 -8.72
CA ILE A 88 2.18 1.64 -7.58
C ILE A 88 0.97 0.73 -7.76
N LEU A 89 0.69 -0.06 -6.74
CA LEU A 89 -0.45 -0.98 -6.73
C LEU A 89 -1.59 -0.38 -5.92
N ARG A 90 -2.79 -0.37 -6.48
CA ARG A 90 -4.01 0.11 -5.82
C ARG A 90 -5.15 -0.87 -5.96
N THR A 91 -6.17 -0.73 -5.12
CA THR A 91 -7.29 -1.64 -5.11
C THR A 91 -8.60 -0.94 -4.75
N LEU A 92 -9.70 -1.44 -5.30
CA LEU A 92 -11.05 -1.05 -4.88
C LEU A 92 -11.54 -1.84 -3.64
N SER A 93 -10.72 -2.77 -3.13
CA SER A 93 -11.11 -3.68 -2.05
C SER A 93 -11.25 -3.03 -0.68
N LYS A 94 -10.58 -1.89 -0.42
CA LYS A 94 -10.45 -1.28 0.91
C LYS A 94 -11.36 -0.07 1.07
N ALA A 95 -10.91 1.13 0.73
CA ALA A 95 -11.68 2.37 0.91
C ALA A 95 -13.00 2.40 0.11
N PHE A 96 -13.02 1.77 -1.05
CA PHE A 96 -14.22 1.64 -1.87
C PHE A 96 -15.18 0.54 -1.41
N ALA A 97 -14.80 -0.29 -0.40
CA ALA A 97 -15.60 -1.39 0.14
C ALA A 97 -16.01 -2.46 -0.90
N LEU A 98 -15.22 -2.67 -1.94
CA LEU A 98 -15.49 -3.58 -3.04
C LEU A 98 -14.55 -4.80 -3.04
N ALA A 99 -14.27 -5.37 -1.87
CA ALA A 99 -13.36 -6.52 -1.74
C ALA A 99 -13.81 -7.73 -2.58
N GLY A 100 -15.11 -7.96 -2.69
CA GLY A 100 -15.69 -9.04 -3.51
C GLY A 100 -15.56 -8.81 -5.02
N LEU A 101 -15.31 -7.59 -5.48
CA LEU A 101 -15.17 -7.25 -6.89
C LEU A 101 -13.87 -7.77 -7.51
N ARG A 102 -12.84 -8.02 -6.72
CA ARG A 102 -11.51 -8.46 -7.15
C ARG A 102 -10.86 -7.53 -8.18
N CYS A 103 -11.05 -6.22 -8.04
CA CYS A 103 -10.54 -5.21 -8.94
C CYS A 103 -9.45 -4.38 -8.25
N GLY A 104 -8.33 -4.22 -8.93
CA GLY A 104 -7.22 -3.34 -8.59
C GLY A 104 -6.56 -2.82 -9.86
N PHE A 105 -5.61 -1.92 -9.72
CA PHE A 105 -4.91 -1.34 -10.84
C PHE A 105 -3.47 -0.97 -10.47
N THR A 106 -2.66 -0.85 -11.50
CA THR A 106 -1.24 -0.46 -11.39
C THR A 106 -1.05 0.89 -12.08
N LEU A 107 -0.35 1.80 -11.41
CA LEU A 107 0.15 3.04 -11.98
C LEU A 107 1.65 2.87 -12.17
N ALA A 108 2.16 3.08 -13.38
CA ALA A 108 3.58 2.96 -13.69
C ALA A 108 3.90 3.71 -14.98
N ASN A 109 5.20 3.78 -15.31
CA ASN A 109 5.66 4.26 -16.61
C ASN A 109 5.06 3.42 -17.77
N GLU A 110 4.83 4.04 -18.94
CA GLU A 110 4.20 3.42 -20.11
C GLU A 110 4.92 2.14 -20.55
N ASP A 111 6.25 2.12 -20.53
CA ASP A 111 7.03 0.94 -20.93
C ASP A 111 6.77 -0.24 -20.00
N LEU A 112 6.68 0.01 -18.68
CA LEU A 112 6.37 -1.02 -17.70
C LEU A 112 4.92 -1.52 -17.87
N ILE A 113 3.97 -0.62 -18.09
CA ILE A 113 2.57 -1.00 -18.37
C ILE A 113 2.50 -1.84 -19.65
N ALA A 114 3.22 -1.45 -20.73
CA ALA A 114 3.26 -2.22 -21.96
C ALA A 114 3.82 -3.65 -21.76
N LEU A 115 4.79 -3.83 -20.85
CA LEU A 115 5.29 -5.16 -20.50
C LEU A 115 4.25 -5.97 -19.69
N LEU A 116 3.57 -5.35 -18.75
CA LEU A 116 2.50 -6.01 -17.98
C LEU A 116 1.35 -6.47 -18.88
N LEU A 117 0.96 -5.65 -19.85
CA LEU A 117 -0.09 -6.00 -20.81
C LEU A 117 0.25 -7.22 -21.68
N LYS A 118 1.53 -7.55 -21.89
CA LYS A 118 1.96 -8.75 -22.64
C LYS A 118 1.77 -10.04 -21.85
N VAL A 119 1.71 -9.97 -20.53
CA VAL A 119 1.65 -11.15 -19.63
C VAL A 119 0.33 -11.29 -18.89
N ILE A 120 -0.51 -10.24 -18.89
CA ILE A 120 -1.83 -10.30 -18.29
C ILE A 120 -2.72 -11.27 -19.08
N ALA A 121 -3.59 -11.99 -18.36
CA ALA A 121 -4.53 -12.90 -19.01
C ALA A 121 -5.46 -12.14 -19.98
N PRO A 122 -5.86 -12.75 -21.10
CA PRO A 122 -6.92 -12.20 -21.94
C PRO A 122 -8.19 -12.05 -21.11
N TYR A 123 -8.87 -10.90 -21.25
CA TYR A 123 -10.12 -10.61 -20.53
C TYR A 123 -9.96 -10.67 -18.98
N PRO A 124 -9.02 -9.91 -18.39
CA PRO A 124 -8.70 -9.99 -16.96
C PRO A 124 -9.84 -9.51 -16.07
N LEU A 125 -10.75 -8.68 -16.59
CA LEU A 125 -11.94 -8.18 -15.92
C LEU A 125 -13.19 -8.54 -16.75
N SER A 126 -14.21 -9.05 -16.08
CA SER A 126 -15.52 -9.23 -16.71
C SER A 126 -16.25 -7.89 -16.84
N THR A 127 -17.17 -7.76 -17.81
CA THR A 127 -17.96 -6.55 -18.02
C THR A 127 -18.66 -6.06 -16.75
N PRO A 128 -19.37 -6.91 -15.95
CA PRO A 128 -19.99 -6.46 -14.71
C PRO A 128 -19.00 -5.87 -13.71
N VAL A 129 -17.78 -6.42 -13.63
CA VAL A 129 -16.71 -5.90 -12.74
C VAL A 129 -16.27 -4.54 -13.23
N ALA A 130 -16.07 -4.36 -14.54
CA ALA A 130 -15.67 -3.09 -15.13
C ALA A 130 -16.75 -2.00 -14.91
N ASP A 131 -18.02 -2.34 -15.10
CA ASP A 131 -19.13 -1.40 -14.91
C ASP A 131 -19.26 -0.93 -13.44
N ILE A 132 -19.14 -1.86 -12.48
CA ILE A 132 -19.16 -1.52 -11.05
C ILE A 132 -17.93 -0.69 -10.68
N ALA A 133 -16.75 -1.03 -11.21
CA ALA A 133 -15.55 -0.25 -10.97
C ALA A 133 -15.66 1.16 -11.53
N ALA A 134 -16.22 1.34 -12.73
CA ALA A 134 -16.46 2.64 -13.33
C ALA A 134 -17.44 3.49 -12.49
N GLN A 135 -18.51 2.90 -11.96
CA GLN A 135 -19.45 3.57 -11.05
C GLN A 135 -18.75 3.99 -9.74
N ALA A 136 -17.93 3.12 -9.17
CA ALA A 136 -17.20 3.42 -7.93
C ALA A 136 -16.19 4.57 -8.11
N LEU A 137 -15.63 4.70 -9.32
CA LEU A 137 -14.68 5.76 -9.68
C LEU A 137 -15.33 7.01 -10.26
N SER A 138 -16.66 7.06 -10.35
CA SER A 138 -17.40 8.29 -10.69
C SER A 138 -17.23 9.35 -9.60
N GLU A 139 -17.58 10.61 -9.91
CA GLU A 139 -17.55 11.70 -8.92
C GLU A 139 -18.36 11.38 -7.66
N GLU A 140 -19.52 10.75 -7.83
CA GLU A 140 -20.38 10.32 -6.71
C GLU A 140 -19.76 9.18 -5.92
N GLY A 141 -19.20 8.18 -6.60
CA GLY A 141 -18.49 7.06 -5.97
C GLY A 141 -17.29 7.53 -5.15
N ILE A 142 -16.49 8.43 -5.72
CA ILE A 142 -15.33 9.03 -5.03
C ILE A 142 -15.79 9.87 -3.82
N ARG A 143 -16.86 10.64 -3.94
CA ARG A 143 -17.44 11.40 -2.82
C ARG A 143 -17.88 10.47 -1.69
N THR A 144 -18.59 9.40 -2.03
CA THR A 144 -19.03 8.37 -1.09
C THR A 144 -17.86 7.69 -0.40
N MET A 145 -16.82 7.33 -1.14
CA MET A 145 -15.59 6.76 -0.60
C MET A 145 -14.92 7.72 0.39
N ARG A 146 -14.77 8.99 0.03
CA ARG A 146 -14.16 10.01 0.91
C ARG A 146 -14.92 10.19 2.22
N GLN A 147 -16.26 10.17 2.18
CA GLN A 147 -17.07 10.23 3.40
C GLN A 147 -16.83 9.01 4.29
N ARG A 148 -16.81 7.80 3.72
CA ARG A 148 -16.48 6.57 4.47
C ARG A 148 -15.09 6.60 5.10
N VAL A 149 -14.11 7.10 4.37
CA VAL A 149 -12.74 7.28 4.88
C VAL A 149 -12.73 8.19 6.10
N THR A 150 -13.47 9.31 6.05
CA THR A 150 -13.60 10.24 7.17
C THR A 150 -14.26 9.57 8.39
N ASP A 151 -15.35 8.85 8.18
CA ASP A 151 -16.07 8.15 9.26
C ASP A 151 -15.22 7.04 9.89
N ILE A 152 -14.47 6.30 9.07
CA ILE A 152 -13.54 5.25 9.53
C ILE A 152 -12.39 5.88 10.33
N ALA A 153 -11.82 7.00 9.87
CA ALA A 153 -10.75 7.68 10.58
C ALA A 153 -11.20 8.16 11.97
N ALA A 154 -12.41 8.71 12.07
CA ALA A 154 -13.00 9.10 13.36
C ALA A 154 -13.22 7.88 14.28
N THR A 155 -13.78 6.80 13.74
CA THR A 155 -14.01 5.55 14.46
C THR A 155 -12.69 4.92 14.94
N ARG A 156 -11.66 4.92 14.08
CA ARG A 156 -10.31 4.43 14.42
C ARG A 156 -9.73 5.21 15.59
N SER A 157 -9.81 6.55 15.56
CA SER A 157 -9.31 7.41 16.63
C SER A 157 -10.05 7.18 17.95
N TRP A 158 -11.37 7.02 17.89
CA TRP A 158 -12.17 6.65 19.06
C TRP A 158 -11.77 5.29 19.62
N LEU A 159 -11.64 4.26 18.75
CA LEU A 159 -11.26 2.91 19.16
C LEU A 159 -9.87 2.90 19.80
N GLN A 160 -8.90 3.62 19.23
CA GLN A 160 -7.57 3.76 19.81
C GLN A 160 -7.64 4.29 21.23
N GLN A 161 -8.38 5.39 21.46
CA GLN A 161 -8.56 5.97 22.79
C GLN A 161 -9.26 5.01 23.80
N GLN A 162 -10.16 4.13 23.32
CA GLN A 162 -10.78 3.13 24.21
C GLN A 162 -9.80 1.99 24.53
N LEU A 163 -9.04 1.52 23.55
CA LEU A 163 -8.03 0.47 23.76
C LEU A 163 -6.94 0.92 24.74
N GLU A 164 -6.47 2.16 24.63
CA GLU A 164 -5.45 2.75 25.51
C GLU A 164 -5.89 2.82 27.00
N LYS A 165 -7.21 2.77 27.25
CA LYS A 165 -7.77 2.73 28.64
C LYS A 165 -7.89 1.31 29.19
N CYS A 166 -7.74 0.28 28.37
CA CYS A 166 -7.88 -1.11 28.80
C CYS A 166 -6.62 -1.58 29.53
N ALA A 167 -6.76 -2.08 30.74
CA ALA A 167 -5.62 -2.54 31.55
C ALA A 167 -4.84 -3.71 30.91
N CYS A 168 -5.47 -4.46 30.02
CA CYS A 168 -4.84 -5.56 29.28
C CYS A 168 -4.14 -5.11 28.00
N VAL A 169 -4.17 -3.84 27.60
CA VAL A 169 -3.50 -3.30 26.45
C VAL A 169 -2.20 -2.64 26.87
N GLU A 170 -1.09 -3.16 26.39
CA GLU A 170 0.24 -2.63 26.65
C GLU A 170 0.55 -1.43 25.73
N GLN A 171 0.18 -1.55 24.46
CA GLN A 171 0.45 -0.54 23.45
C GLN A 171 -0.54 -0.61 22.30
N VAL A 172 -0.98 0.55 21.81
CA VAL A 172 -1.66 0.70 20.52
C VAL A 172 -0.73 1.44 19.58
N PHE A 173 -0.46 0.84 18.42
CA PHE A 173 0.42 1.44 17.42
C PHE A 173 -0.33 2.45 16.56
N ALA A 174 0.34 3.54 16.20
CA ALA A 174 -0.21 4.54 15.27
C ALA A 174 -0.49 3.90 13.90
N SER A 175 -1.60 4.30 13.28
CA SER A 175 -2.02 3.74 12.00
C SER A 175 -2.57 4.82 11.07
N ASP A 176 -2.14 4.78 9.82
CA ASP A 176 -2.65 5.59 8.71
C ASP A 176 -3.61 4.82 7.80
N SER A 177 -4.04 3.61 8.23
CA SER A 177 -4.98 2.75 7.49
C SER A 177 -6.34 2.63 8.19
N ASN A 178 -7.14 1.63 7.86
CA ASN A 178 -8.48 1.41 8.42
C ASN A 178 -8.51 0.39 9.57
N TYR A 179 -7.39 0.11 10.19
CA TYR A 179 -7.25 -0.81 11.34
C TYR A 179 -6.22 -0.29 12.33
N LEU A 180 -6.16 -0.92 13.49
CA LEU A 180 -5.16 -0.70 14.53
C LEU A 180 -4.44 -2.00 14.83
N LEU A 181 -3.14 -1.90 15.10
CA LEU A 181 -2.37 -2.95 15.73
C LEU A 181 -2.26 -2.64 17.22
N ALA A 182 -2.55 -3.61 18.07
CA ALA A 182 -2.40 -3.47 19.52
C ALA A 182 -1.62 -4.66 20.08
N ARG A 183 -0.77 -4.37 21.06
CA ARG A 183 -0.09 -5.37 21.88
C ARG A 183 -0.83 -5.51 23.19
N PHE A 184 -1.13 -6.74 23.57
CA PHE A 184 -1.78 -7.07 24.83
C PHE A 184 -0.76 -7.67 25.80
N THR A 185 -0.97 -7.40 27.12
CA THR A 185 -0.21 -8.09 28.18
C THR A 185 -0.52 -9.58 28.13
N ALA A 186 0.53 -10.41 28.26
CA ALA A 186 0.31 -11.85 28.41
C ALA A 186 -0.51 -12.13 29.69
N SER A 187 -1.57 -12.93 29.57
CA SER A 187 -2.37 -13.42 30.71
C SER A 187 -1.62 -14.47 31.48
#